data_ca0ef0b12deeaa031ca5424a4db37f86
#
_entry.id   ca0ef0b12deeaa031ca5424a4db37f86
#
_cell.length_a   1.000
_cell.length_b   1.000
_cell.length_c   1.000
_cell.angle_alpha   90.00
_cell.angle_beta   90.00
_cell.angle_gamma   90.00
#
_symmetry.space_group_name_H-M   'P 1'
#
loop_
_entity.id
_entity.type
_entity.pdbx_description
1 polymer ?
#
loop_
_entity_poly.entity_id
_entity_poly.type
_entity_poly.pdbx_seq_one_letter_code
_entity_poly.pdbx_strand_id
1 'polypeptide(L)'
;MMDIQNLFQNEKLLEQALQLSHNGKKAGYERLEFLGDRVIGLVVSEMLYQTFPKEQEGGLAKRFSVLVREETLANVARQIGLDVLMKTNENELRQNNSVLSDLCESVMAALYLDRGLEVVRQFMEPIWEPLIQADVKIPQDPKSELQEWTQKRYKRLPVYRFLERSGTDHQPVFKVSVTVGKHTTVGTGNSKKQAEQSAAEVFLKEYKNEHK
;
A
#
# COMPACT_ATOMS: atom_id res chain seq x y z
N MET A 1 4.16 22.61 -10.54
CA MET A 1 3.08 21.73 -9.99
C MET A 1 1.81 22.56 -9.93
N MET A 2 0.67 22.04 -10.37
CA MET A 2 -0.62 22.75 -10.29
C MET A 2 -1.02 22.88 -8.83
N ASP A 3 -1.36 24.09 -8.38
CA ASP A 3 -1.91 24.30 -7.04
C ASP A 3 -3.32 23.69 -6.99
N ILE A 4 -3.52 22.73 -6.09
CA ILE A 4 -4.77 21.98 -5.98
C ILE A 4 -5.96 22.90 -5.67
N GLN A 5 -5.76 24.00 -4.95
CA GLN A 5 -6.81 24.95 -4.63
C GLN A 5 -7.43 25.57 -5.89
N ASN A 6 -6.60 25.85 -6.89
CA ASN A 6 -7.03 26.47 -8.15
C ASN A 6 -7.84 25.54 -9.06
N LEU A 7 -7.92 24.25 -8.73
CA LEU A 7 -8.72 23.27 -9.47
C LEU A 7 -10.20 23.28 -9.06
N PHE A 8 -10.51 23.75 -7.85
CA PHE A 8 -11.87 23.73 -7.32
C PHE A 8 -12.72 24.88 -7.87
N GLN A 9 -13.95 24.56 -8.26
CA GLN A 9 -15.02 25.51 -8.54
C GLN A 9 -15.90 25.72 -7.31
N ASN A 10 -16.03 24.68 -6.48
CA ASN A 10 -16.79 24.73 -5.24
C ASN A 10 -15.85 24.73 -4.03
N GLU A 11 -15.49 25.92 -3.55
CA GLU A 11 -14.61 26.10 -2.40
C GLU A 11 -15.13 25.41 -1.13
N LYS A 12 -16.45 25.27 -0.96
CA LYS A 12 -17.03 24.59 0.21
C LYS A 12 -16.68 23.10 0.27
N LEU A 13 -16.56 22.45 -0.88
CA LEU A 13 -16.12 21.04 -0.92
C LEU A 13 -14.67 20.91 -0.47
N LEU A 14 -13.79 21.78 -0.93
CA LEU A 14 -12.41 21.82 -0.47
C LEU A 14 -12.32 22.13 1.03
N GLU A 15 -13.07 23.11 1.49
CA GLU A 15 -13.13 23.45 2.94
C GLU A 15 -13.57 22.24 3.77
N GLN A 16 -14.59 21.52 3.33
CA GLN A 16 -15.07 20.32 4.01
C GLN A 16 -14.01 19.22 4.06
N ALA A 17 -13.26 19.01 2.97
CA ALA A 17 -12.19 18.03 2.92
C ALA A 17 -10.98 18.38 3.80
N LEU A 18 -10.71 19.69 3.99
CA LEU A 18 -9.60 20.18 4.82
C LEU A 18 -9.95 20.27 6.32
N GLN A 19 -11.22 20.09 6.69
CA GLN A 19 -11.67 20.14 8.09
C GLN A 19 -11.42 18.82 8.78
N LEU A 20 -10.38 18.75 9.60
CA LEU A 20 -10.22 17.66 10.57
C LEU A 20 -11.19 17.87 11.73
N SER A 21 -11.91 16.83 12.08
CA SER A 21 -12.86 16.89 13.18
C SER A 21 -12.16 16.87 14.53
N HIS A 22 -12.21 17.99 15.25
CA HIS A 22 -11.69 18.12 16.62
C HIS A 22 -12.55 17.45 17.69
N ASN A 23 -13.80 17.01 17.39
CA ASN A 23 -14.76 16.58 18.40
C ASN A 23 -15.50 15.28 18.09
N GLY A 24 -14.89 14.32 17.37
CA GLY A 24 -15.50 13.00 17.20
C GLY A 24 -16.81 12.95 16.37
N LYS A 25 -17.25 14.07 15.81
CA LYS A 25 -18.39 14.14 14.88
C LYS A 25 -17.89 14.33 13.45
N LYS A 26 -17.37 13.28 12.89
CA LYS A 26 -16.66 13.23 11.62
C LYS A 26 -17.55 13.05 10.38
N ALA A 27 -18.84 13.27 10.44
CA ALA A 27 -19.81 12.82 9.43
C ALA A 27 -19.57 13.26 7.97
N GLY A 28 -18.81 14.32 7.73
CA GLY A 28 -18.51 14.79 6.37
C GLY A 28 -17.18 14.28 5.84
N TYR A 29 -16.16 14.31 6.68
CA TYR A 29 -14.78 13.95 6.36
C TYR A 29 -14.63 12.44 6.07
N GLU A 30 -15.11 11.56 6.96
CA GLU A 30 -15.03 10.10 6.79
C GLU A 30 -15.75 9.60 5.51
N ARG A 31 -16.80 10.30 5.09
CA ARG A 31 -17.49 9.97 3.83
C ARG A 31 -16.68 10.37 2.60
N LEU A 32 -15.96 11.49 2.68
CA LEU A 32 -15.03 11.89 1.61
C LEU A 32 -13.83 10.96 1.56
N GLU A 33 -13.22 10.62 2.70
CA GLU A 33 -12.15 9.62 2.84
C GLU A 33 -12.56 8.29 2.18
N PHE A 34 -13.71 7.74 2.58
CA PHE A 34 -14.26 6.50 1.99
C PHE A 34 -14.38 6.57 0.46
N LEU A 35 -14.87 7.68 -0.07
CA LEU A 35 -15.00 7.87 -1.52
C LEU A 35 -13.64 8.06 -2.17
N GLY A 36 -12.77 8.82 -1.54
CA GLY A 36 -11.43 9.16 -2.07
C GLY A 36 -10.52 7.96 -2.22
N ASP A 37 -10.52 7.05 -1.26
CA ASP A 37 -9.79 5.77 -1.37
C ASP A 37 -10.21 5.02 -2.67
N ARG A 38 -11.50 4.97 -3.00
CA ARG A 38 -12.01 4.34 -4.23
C ARG A 38 -11.62 5.11 -5.49
N VAL A 39 -11.65 6.44 -5.44
CA VAL A 39 -11.27 7.30 -6.57
C VAL A 39 -9.77 7.17 -6.86
N ILE A 40 -8.92 7.30 -5.85
CA ILE A 40 -7.47 7.09 -5.96
C ILE A 40 -7.20 5.68 -6.47
N GLY A 41 -7.84 4.69 -5.86
CA GLY A 41 -7.68 3.29 -6.24
C GLY A 41 -8.01 3.01 -7.70
N LEU A 42 -9.09 3.62 -8.22
CA LEU A 42 -9.48 3.49 -9.62
C LEU A 42 -8.42 4.09 -10.56
N VAL A 43 -8.00 5.34 -10.30
CA VAL A 43 -7.02 6.04 -11.16
C VAL A 43 -5.67 5.31 -11.14
N VAL A 44 -5.17 4.91 -9.96
CA VAL A 44 -3.90 4.17 -9.84
C VAL A 44 -3.98 2.81 -10.53
N SER A 45 -5.10 2.10 -10.38
CA SER A 45 -5.31 0.80 -11.06
C SER A 45 -5.28 0.94 -12.58
N GLU A 46 -5.92 1.98 -13.12
CA GLU A 46 -5.93 2.26 -14.55
C GLU A 46 -4.53 2.60 -15.06
N MET A 47 -3.79 3.46 -14.34
CA MET A 47 -2.40 3.79 -14.67
C MET A 47 -1.50 2.55 -14.69
N LEU A 48 -1.63 1.66 -13.67
CA LEU A 48 -0.88 0.40 -13.63
C LEU A 48 -1.23 -0.53 -14.79
N TYR A 49 -2.51 -0.68 -15.09
CA TYR A 49 -2.99 -1.52 -16.20
C TYR A 49 -2.44 -1.06 -17.54
N GLN A 50 -2.37 0.25 -17.76
CA GLN A 50 -1.82 0.83 -18.99
C GLN A 50 -0.29 0.73 -19.05
N THR A 51 0.40 0.97 -17.92
CA THR A 51 1.87 0.98 -17.87
C THR A 51 2.45 -0.42 -17.98
N PHE A 52 1.78 -1.44 -17.43
CA PHE A 52 2.26 -2.84 -17.39
C PHE A 52 1.36 -3.84 -18.12
N PRO A 53 1.14 -3.71 -19.45
CA PRO A 53 0.15 -4.49 -20.18
C PRO A 53 0.43 -6.00 -20.23
N LYS A 54 1.64 -6.44 -19.85
CA LYS A 54 2.04 -7.86 -19.82
C LYS A 54 2.10 -8.42 -18.40
N GLU A 55 1.91 -7.59 -17.39
CA GLU A 55 1.99 -8.03 -16.00
C GLU A 55 0.68 -8.73 -15.59
N GLN A 56 0.81 -9.81 -14.82
CA GLN A 56 -0.36 -10.55 -14.31
C GLN A 56 -0.99 -9.82 -13.13
N GLU A 57 -2.25 -10.14 -12.82
CA GLU A 57 -3.03 -9.54 -11.75
C GLU A 57 -2.27 -9.48 -10.42
N GLY A 58 -1.61 -10.56 -9.99
CA GLY A 58 -0.85 -10.59 -8.74
C GLY A 58 0.32 -9.57 -8.69
N GLY A 59 0.95 -9.27 -9.82
CA GLY A 59 1.97 -8.23 -9.94
C GLY A 59 1.37 -6.84 -9.82
N LEU A 60 0.29 -6.59 -10.56
CA LEU A 60 -0.45 -5.32 -10.50
C LEU A 60 -0.98 -5.03 -9.08
N ALA A 61 -1.54 -6.06 -8.41
CA ALA A 61 -2.03 -5.93 -7.03
C ALA A 61 -0.91 -5.57 -6.03
N LYS A 62 0.27 -6.16 -6.18
CA LYS A 62 1.44 -5.83 -5.35
C LYS A 62 1.89 -4.38 -5.56
N ARG A 63 1.96 -3.91 -6.82
CA ARG A 63 2.29 -2.51 -7.12
C ARG A 63 1.24 -1.57 -6.56
N PHE A 64 -0.02 -1.88 -6.78
CA PHE A 64 -1.15 -1.12 -6.27
C PHE A 64 -1.05 -0.92 -4.75
N SER A 65 -0.84 -1.99 -3.98
CA SER A 65 -0.76 -1.93 -2.53
C SER A 65 0.33 -1.00 -1.99
N VAL A 66 1.41 -0.81 -2.74
CA VAL A 66 2.49 0.14 -2.39
C VAL A 66 2.11 1.57 -2.73
N LEU A 67 1.42 1.77 -3.85
CA LEU A 67 1.11 3.10 -4.38
C LEU A 67 -0.05 3.79 -3.65
N VAL A 68 -0.92 3.01 -2.98
CA VAL A 68 -2.07 3.53 -2.22
C VAL A 68 -1.94 3.34 -0.71
N ARG A 69 -0.78 2.89 -0.21
CA ARG A 69 -0.59 2.73 1.23
C ARG A 69 -0.47 4.08 1.94
N GLU A 70 -0.81 4.08 3.23
CA GLU A 70 -0.75 5.26 4.11
C GLU A 70 0.51 6.11 3.91
N GLU A 71 1.70 5.49 3.96
CA GLU A 71 2.97 6.21 3.81
C GLU A 71 3.10 6.93 2.46
N THR A 72 2.64 6.30 1.38
CA THR A 72 2.67 6.88 0.03
C THR A 72 1.71 8.05 -0.07
N LEU A 73 0.46 7.88 0.38
CA LEU A 73 -0.54 8.94 0.36
C LEU A 73 -0.15 10.12 1.24
N ALA A 74 0.43 9.88 2.42
CA ALA A 74 0.95 10.91 3.29
C ALA A 74 2.09 11.71 2.63
N ASN A 75 2.99 11.05 1.92
CA ASN A 75 4.05 11.72 1.18
C ASN A 75 3.50 12.55 0.01
N VAL A 76 2.52 12.04 -0.71
CA VAL A 76 1.80 12.80 -1.74
C VAL A 76 1.11 14.01 -1.12
N ALA A 77 0.42 13.86 0.01
CA ALA A 77 -0.23 14.97 0.71
C ALA A 77 0.76 16.12 1.02
N ARG A 78 1.96 15.78 1.52
CA ARG A 78 3.03 16.77 1.75
C ARG A 78 3.52 17.38 0.45
N GLN A 79 3.75 16.56 -0.57
CA GLN A 79 4.23 17.02 -1.88
C GLN A 79 3.30 18.05 -2.52
N ILE A 80 1.98 17.91 -2.35
CA ILE A 80 0.98 18.83 -2.88
C ILE A 80 0.54 19.91 -1.87
N GLY A 81 1.19 19.99 -0.71
CA GLY A 81 1.00 21.06 0.29
C GLY A 81 -0.24 20.92 1.17
N LEU A 82 -0.86 19.74 1.26
CA LEU A 82 -2.06 19.54 2.09
C LEU A 82 -1.78 19.68 3.58
N ASP A 83 -0.58 19.35 4.04
CA ASP A 83 -0.13 19.55 5.41
C ASP A 83 -0.17 21.03 5.84
N VAL A 84 0.07 21.94 4.89
CA VAL A 84 -0.02 23.40 5.11
C VAL A 84 -1.47 23.89 5.02
N LEU A 85 -2.25 23.36 4.08
CA LEU A 85 -3.65 23.73 3.85
C LEU A 85 -4.61 23.22 4.94
N MET A 86 -4.21 22.18 5.64
CA MET A 86 -4.99 21.57 6.72
C MET A 86 -5.44 22.58 7.76
N LYS A 87 -6.73 22.65 8.03
CA LYS A 87 -7.33 23.53 9.05
C LYS A 87 -7.18 22.92 10.46
N THR A 88 -6.01 23.04 11.06
CA THR A 88 -5.72 22.60 12.43
C THR A 88 -4.75 23.53 13.13
N ASN A 89 -4.90 23.65 14.44
CA ASN A 89 -3.95 24.35 15.33
C ASN A 89 -2.90 23.38 15.92
N GLU A 90 -3.01 22.08 15.67
CA GLU A 90 -2.15 21.04 16.22
C GLU A 90 -1.06 20.66 15.22
N ASN A 91 0.17 21.10 15.46
CA ASN A 91 1.31 20.80 14.58
C ASN A 91 1.61 19.29 14.47
N GLU A 92 1.28 18.52 15.51
CA GLU A 92 1.49 17.06 15.51
C GLU A 92 0.63 16.36 14.43
N LEU A 93 -0.58 16.84 14.19
CA LEU A 93 -1.46 16.29 13.15
C LEU A 93 -0.89 16.51 11.74
N ARG A 94 -0.19 17.62 11.51
CA ARG A 94 0.47 17.93 10.24
C ARG A 94 1.63 16.97 9.91
N GLN A 95 2.14 16.24 10.90
CA GLN A 95 3.22 15.26 10.75
C GLN A 95 2.71 13.81 10.81
N ASN A 96 1.46 13.59 11.19
CA ASN A 96 0.88 12.27 11.33
C ASN A 96 0.51 11.68 9.96
N ASN A 97 1.12 10.55 9.60
CA ASN A 97 0.92 9.91 8.31
C ASN A 97 -0.52 9.47 8.08
N SER A 98 -1.18 8.90 9.08
CA SER A 98 -2.58 8.48 8.96
C SER A 98 -3.48 9.67 8.64
N VAL A 99 -3.31 10.78 9.37
CA VAL A 99 -4.09 12.01 9.13
C VAL A 99 -3.85 12.59 7.74
N LEU A 100 -2.61 12.57 7.27
CA LEU A 100 -2.26 13.08 5.93
C LEU A 100 -2.75 12.16 4.81
N SER A 101 -2.75 10.84 5.03
CA SER A 101 -3.34 9.87 4.11
C SER A 101 -4.84 10.11 3.95
N ASP A 102 -5.58 10.16 5.07
CA ASP A 102 -7.01 10.41 5.09
C ASP A 102 -7.35 11.76 4.44
N LEU A 103 -6.50 12.77 4.67
CA LEU A 103 -6.63 14.10 4.06
C LEU A 103 -6.45 14.05 2.55
N CYS A 104 -5.46 13.30 2.06
CA CYS A 104 -5.25 13.08 0.64
C CYS A 104 -6.50 12.47 -0.02
N GLU A 105 -7.04 11.44 0.58
CA GLU A 105 -8.26 10.78 0.09
C GLU A 105 -9.45 11.73 0.10
N SER A 106 -9.67 12.44 1.20
CA SER A 106 -10.79 13.39 1.32
C SER A 106 -10.74 14.50 0.26
N VAL A 107 -9.55 15.03 -0.01
CA VAL A 107 -9.36 16.08 -1.02
C VAL A 107 -9.56 15.55 -2.44
N MET A 108 -9.08 14.33 -2.74
CA MET A 108 -9.34 13.71 -4.05
C MET A 108 -10.82 13.40 -4.26
N ALA A 109 -11.54 12.97 -3.21
CA ALA A 109 -13.00 12.82 -3.30
C ALA A 109 -13.72 14.14 -3.55
N ALA A 110 -13.32 15.18 -2.85
CA ALA A 110 -13.90 16.51 -3.03
C ALA A 110 -13.67 17.02 -4.47
N LEU A 111 -12.46 16.85 -5.00
CA LEU A 111 -12.14 17.22 -6.39
C LEU A 111 -12.96 16.39 -7.37
N TYR A 112 -13.14 15.10 -7.12
CA TYR A 112 -14.00 14.24 -7.94
C TYR A 112 -15.44 14.70 -7.95
N LEU A 113 -16.01 15.04 -6.80
CA LEU A 113 -17.40 15.51 -6.69
C LEU A 113 -17.61 16.88 -7.35
N ASP A 114 -16.58 17.72 -7.35
CA ASP A 114 -16.62 19.05 -7.94
C ASP A 114 -16.38 19.03 -9.46
N ARG A 115 -15.43 18.26 -9.94
CA ARG A 115 -14.89 18.36 -11.29
C ARG A 115 -14.92 17.06 -12.10
N GLY A 116 -15.33 15.94 -11.48
CA GLY A 116 -15.35 14.63 -12.11
C GLY A 116 -13.99 13.93 -12.20
N LEU A 117 -14.03 12.68 -12.66
CA LEU A 117 -12.87 11.77 -12.64
C LEU A 117 -11.73 12.25 -13.54
N GLU A 118 -12.04 12.85 -14.67
CA GLU A 118 -11.04 13.28 -15.64
C GLU A 118 -10.08 14.34 -15.06
N VAL A 119 -10.61 15.30 -14.32
CA VAL A 119 -9.77 16.33 -13.65
C VAL A 119 -8.92 15.71 -12.55
N VAL A 120 -9.47 14.76 -11.79
CA VAL A 120 -8.68 14.02 -10.80
C VAL A 120 -7.54 13.25 -11.46
N ARG A 121 -7.82 12.57 -12.58
CA ARG A 121 -6.79 11.84 -13.34
C ARG A 121 -5.67 12.75 -13.79
N GLN A 122 -5.99 13.85 -14.46
CA GLN A 122 -5.01 14.83 -14.95
C GLN A 122 -4.16 15.43 -13.81
N PHE A 123 -4.74 15.56 -12.62
CA PHE A 123 -4.01 16.01 -11.44
C PHE A 123 -3.11 14.91 -10.87
N MET A 124 -3.58 13.67 -10.81
CA MET A 124 -2.85 12.55 -10.22
C MET A 124 -1.72 12.03 -11.10
N GLU A 125 -1.90 11.97 -12.42
CA GLU A 125 -0.93 11.39 -13.35
C GLU A 125 0.51 11.89 -13.13
N PRO A 126 0.80 13.20 -13.14
CA PRO A 126 2.18 13.68 -12.99
C PRO A 126 2.79 13.39 -11.61
N ILE A 127 1.97 13.04 -10.61
CA ILE A 127 2.39 12.74 -9.24
C ILE A 127 2.67 11.23 -9.10
N TRP A 128 1.78 10.39 -9.62
CA TRP A 128 1.91 8.93 -9.51
C TRP A 128 2.80 8.30 -10.59
N GLU A 129 2.92 8.90 -11.77
CA GLU A 129 3.78 8.37 -12.83
C GLU A 129 5.23 8.12 -12.38
N PRO A 130 5.93 9.07 -11.70
CA PRO A 130 7.26 8.82 -11.18
C PRO A 130 7.30 7.71 -10.13
N LEU A 131 6.24 7.56 -9.31
CA LEU A 131 6.13 6.51 -8.30
C LEU A 131 5.92 5.13 -8.94
N ILE A 132 5.17 5.06 -10.04
CA ILE A 132 4.94 3.84 -10.80
C ILE A 132 6.20 3.40 -11.54
N GLN A 133 6.95 4.35 -12.09
CA GLN A 133 8.19 4.09 -12.83
C GLN A 133 9.39 3.86 -11.93
N ALA A 134 9.38 4.41 -10.70
CA ALA A 134 10.38 4.05 -9.73
C ALA A 134 10.37 2.54 -9.58
N ASP A 135 11.57 1.93 -9.61
CA ASP A 135 11.73 0.49 -9.37
C ASP A 135 11.39 0.23 -7.88
N VAL A 136 10.09 0.37 -7.60
CA VAL A 136 9.55 0.12 -6.28
C VAL A 136 9.88 -1.32 -6.02
N LYS A 137 10.80 -1.57 -5.09
CA LYS A 137 11.01 -2.91 -4.54
C LYS A 137 9.65 -3.38 -4.04
N ILE A 138 8.93 -4.04 -4.94
CA ILE A 138 7.64 -4.66 -4.60
C ILE A 138 7.96 -5.53 -3.39
N PRO A 139 7.32 -5.35 -2.25
CA PRO A 139 7.53 -6.22 -1.11
C PRO A 139 7.25 -7.64 -1.59
N GLN A 140 8.31 -8.37 -1.90
CA GLN A 140 8.14 -9.77 -2.25
C GLN A 140 7.72 -10.44 -0.96
N ASP A 141 6.51 -10.94 -0.92
CA ASP A 141 6.08 -11.87 0.12
C ASP A 141 6.69 -13.24 -0.20
N PRO A 142 7.78 -13.64 0.48
CA PRO A 142 8.50 -14.86 0.14
C PRO A 142 7.59 -16.09 0.18
N LYS A 143 6.56 -16.06 1.02
CA LYS A 143 5.59 -17.15 1.14
C LYS A 143 4.71 -17.27 -0.10
N SER A 144 4.20 -16.15 -0.60
CA SER A 144 3.43 -16.08 -1.85
C SER A 144 4.31 -16.42 -3.06
N GLU A 145 5.53 -15.88 -3.11
CA GLU A 145 6.47 -16.17 -4.18
C GLU A 145 6.82 -17.67 -4.24
N LEU A 146 7.08 -18.29 -3.09
CA LEU A 146 7.34 -19.73 -3.02
C LEU A 146 6.13 -20.54 -3.46
N GLN A 147 4.93 -20.13 -3.06
CA GLN A 147 3.69 -20.78 -3.47
C GLN A 147 3.48 -20.73 -4.99
N GLU A 148 3.63 -19.56 -5.60
CA GLU A 148 3.51 -19.38 -7.05
C GLU A 148 4.56 -20.21 -7.80
N TRP A 149 5.83 -20.16 -7.34
CA TRP A 149 6.93 -20.91 -7.94
C TRP A 149 6.71 -22.42 -7.86
N THR A 150 6.29 -22.94 -6.71
CA THR A 150 6.05 -24.39 -6.53
C THR A 150 4.82 -24.85 -7.28
N GLN A 151 3.75 -24.05 -7.30
CA GLN A 151 2.55 -24.37 -8.06
C GLN A 151 2.81 -24.42 -9.56
N LYS A 152 3.59 -23.47 -10.09
CA LYS A 152 3.96 -23.43 -11.51
C LYS A 152 4.82 -24.61 -11.90
N ARG A 153 5.83 -24.96 -11.08
CA ARG A 153 6.85 -25.95 -11.41
C ARG A 153 6.46 -27.39 -11.04
N TYR A 154 5.87 -27.57 -9.88
CA TYR A 154 5.60 -28.91 -9.33
C TYR A 154 4.11 -29.23 -9.18
N LYS A 155 3.21 -28.29 -9.48
CA LYS A 155 1.75 -28.42 -9.28
C LYS A 155 1.39 -28.81 -7.84
N ARG A 156 2.18 -28.36 -6.87
CA ARG A 156 2.05 -28.63 -5.44
C ARG A 156 2.25 -27.35 -4.65
N LEU A 157 1.64 -27.30 -3.46
CA LEU A 157 1.82 -26.20 -2.53
C LEU A 157 2.94 -26.51 -1.52
N PRO A 158 3.66 -25.49 -1.02
CA PRO A 158 4.60 -25.64 0.08
C PRO A 158 3.87 -26.08 1.36
N VAL A 159 4.49 -26.95 2.14
CA VAL A 159 3.95 -27.42 3.42
C VAL A 159 4.73 -26.78 4.56
N TYR A 160 4.05 -25.95 5.36
CA TYR A 160 4.66 -25.33 6.54
C TYR A 160 4.33 -26.13 7.79
N ARG A 161 5.34 -26.28 8.67
CA ARG A 161 5.18 -26.95 9.97
C ARG A 161 5.80 -26.08 11.07
N PHE A 162 5.02 -25.81 12.08
CA PHE A 162 5.50 -25.23 13.32
C PHE A 162 6.41 -26.23 14.03
N LEU A 163 7.60 -25.82 14.44
CA LEU A 163 8.58 -26.67 15.13
C LEU A 163 8.62 -26.39 16.63
N GLU A 164 8.87 -25.12 16.99
CA GLU A 164 9.02 -24.74 18.40
C GLU A 164 8.73 -23.24 18.61
N ARG A 165 8.44 -22.89 19.86
CA ARG A 165 8.46 -21.52 20.38
C ARG A 165 9.48 -21.46 21.51
N SER A 166 10.37 -20.50 21.47
CA SER A 166 11.39 -20.20 22.47
C SER A 166 11.38 -18.70 22.80
N GLY A 167 12.29 -18.26 23.69
CA GLY A 167 12.35 -16.86 24.12
C GLY A 167 11.38 -16.53 25.25
N THR A 168 11.37 -15.27 25.67
CA THR A 168 10.46 -14.76 26.71
C THR A 168 9.12 -14.38 26.12
N ASP A 169 8.10 -14.17 26.97
CA ASP A 169 6.77 -13.72 26.49
C ASP A 169 6.81 -12.35 25.81
N HIS A 170 7.77 -11.49 26.17
CA HIS A 170 7.97 -10.18 25.56
C HIS A 170 8.85 -10.23 24.29
N GLN A 171 9.61 -11.29 24.09
CA GLN A 171 10.47 -11.53 22.93
C GLN A 171 10.38 -13.01 22.50
N PRO A 172 9.23 -13.46 22.01
CA PRO A 172 9.05 -14.82 21.55
C PRO A 172 9.82 -15.05 20.25
N VAL A 173 10.40 -16.22 20.10
CA VAL A 173 11.00 -16.70 18.87
C VAL A 173 10.26 -17.93 18.40
N PHE A 174 9.67 -17.84 17.22
CA PHE A 174 8.97 -18.94 16.55
C PHE A 174 9.91 -19.56 15.52
N LYS A 175 9.89 -20.87 15.41
CA LYS A 175 10.63 -21.62 14.40
C LYS A 175 9.66 -22.45 13.57
N VAL A 176 9.77 -22.30 12.26
CA VAL A 176 8.89 -22.95 11.28
C VAL A 176 9.75 -23.58 10.20
N SER A 177 9.39 -24.76 9.74
CA SER A 177 9.95 -25.37 8.53
C SER A 177 8.98 -25.22 7.36
N VAL A 178 9.53 -25.10 6.15
CA VAL A 178 8.79 -25.24 4.89
C VAL A 178 9.38 -26.40 4.08
N THR A 179 8.52 -27.25 3.54
CA THR A 179 8.89 -28.40 2.72
C THR A 179 8.25 -28.30 1.36
N VAL A 180 9.05 -28.49 0.30
CA VAL A 180 8.60 -28.66 -1.07
C VAL A 180 9.28 -29.90 -1.66
N GLY A 181 8.48 -30.92 -1.97
CA GLY A 181 9.03 -32.19 -2.42
C GLY A 181 9.94 -32.86 -1.37
N LYS A 182 11.22 -32.97 -1.66
CA LYS A 182 12.24 -33.56 -0.76
C LYS A 182 13.06 -32.52 0.00
N HIS A 183 12.89 -31.25 -0.30
CA HIS A 183 13.69 -30.17 0.25
C HIS A 183 12.95 -29.48 1.38
N THR A 184 13.66 -29.22 2.47
CA THR A 184 13.11 -28.57 3.66
C THR A 184 14.06 -27.49 4.14
N THR A 185 13.54 -26.30 4.38
CA THR A 185 14.28 -25.20 5.01
C THR A 185 13.58 -24.75 6.29
N VAL A 186 14.28 -24.01 7.12
CA VAL A 186 13.79 -23.53 8.42
C VAL A 186 13.96 -22.02 8.50
N GLY A 187 12.96 -21.35 9.04
CA GLY A 187 12.99 -19.92 9.33
C GLY A 187 12.59 -19.64 10.76
N THR A 188 12.97 -18.47 11.24
CA THR A 188 12.66 -17.96 12.57
C THR A 188 12.08 -16.56 12.49
N GLY A 189 11.29 -16.15 13.49
CA GLY A 189 10.72 -14.82 13.59
C GLY A 189 9.99 -14.59 14.90
N ASN A 190 9.65 -13.34 15.18
CA ASN A 190 8.96 -12.94 16.42
C ASN A 190 7.45 -13.31 16.40
N SER A 191 6.97 -13.80 15.26
CA SER A 191 5.62 -14.36 15.10
C SER A 191 5.67 -15.56 14.16
N LYS A 192 4.64 -16.43 14.22
CA LYS A 192 4.52 -17.55 13.27
C LYS A 192 4.57 -17.09 11.82
N LYS A 193 3.89 -15.97 11.51
CA LYS A 193 3.88 -15.38 10.16
C LYS A 193 5.27 -14.97 9.71
N GLN A 194 6.06 -14.32 10.56
CA GLN A 194 7.45 -13.95 10.24
C GLN A 194 8.34 -15.16 10.06
N ALA A 195 8.20 -16.19 10.91
CA ALA A 195 8.97 -17.42 10.81
C ALA A 195 8.66 -18.18 9.49
N GLU A 196 7.39 -18.19 9.05
CA GLU A 196 6.98 -18.76 7.76
C GLU A 196 7.56 -18.00 6.58
N GLN A 197 7.56 -16.66 6.63
CA GLN A 197 8.18 -15.79 5.62
C GLN A 197 9.69 -16.05 5.52
N SER A 198 10.36 -16.09 6.68
CA SER A 198 11.79 -16.37 6.75
C SER A 198 12.13 -17.75 6.18
N ALA A 199 11.35 -18.79 6.50
CA ALA A 199 11.56 -20.15 5.95
C ALA A 199 11.39 -20.17 4.41
N ALA A 200 10.40 -19.46 3.89
CA ALA A 200 10.18 -19.34 2.46
C ALA A 200 11.31 -18.57 1.74
N GLU A 201 11.80 -17.49 2.35
CA GLU A 201 12.92 -16.71 1.82
C GLU A 201 14.20 -17.54 1.72
N VAL A 202 14.52 -18.30 2.77
CA VAL A 202 15.66 -19.23 2.76
C VAL A 202 15.51 -20.26 1.65
N PHE A 203 14.31 -20.83 1.51
CA PHE A 203 14.03 -21.82 0.45
C PHE A 203 14.25 -21.25 -0.95
N LEU A 204 13.73 -20.06 -1.22
CA LEU A 204 13.88 -19.39 -2.51
C LEU A 204 15.34 -19.06 -2.82
N LYS A 205 16.12 -18.63 -1.82
CA LYS A 205 17.56 -18.34 -1.98
C LYS A 205 18.35 -19.60 -2.33
N GLU A 206 18.07 -20.72 -1.68
CA GLU A 206 18.81 -21.96 -1.87
C GLU A 206 18.42 -22.68 -3.17
N TYR A 207 17.14 -22.78 -3.49
CA TYR A 207 16.66 -23.67 -4.53
C TYR A 207 16.13 -22.99 -5.81
N LYS A 208 15.75 -21.72 -5.74
CA LYS A 208 15.30 -21.00 -6.95
C LYS A 208 16.48 -20.58 -7.83
N ASN A 209 17.63 -20.25 -7.21
CA ASN A 209 18.84 -19.81 -7.92
C ASN A 209 19.63 -20.95 -8.55
N GLU A 210 19.52 -22.19 -8.04
CA GLU A 210 20.20 -23.35 -8.59
C GLU A 210 19.53 -23.91 -9.86
N HIS A 211 18.35 -23.37 -10.25
CA HIS A 211 17.53 -23.95 -11.32
C HIS A 211 17.02 -22.88 -12.30
N LYS A 212 17.79 -21.81 -12.51
CA LYS A 212 17.62 -20.88 -13.64
C LYS A 212 18.05 -21.46 -14.97
#